data_2000125551e93e0e6f381010e4e991aa
#
_entry.id   2000125551e93e0e6f381010e4e991aa
#
_cell.length_a   1.000
_cell.length_b   1.000
_cell.length_c   1.000
_cell.angle_alpha   90.00
_cell.angle_beta   90.00
_cell.angle_gamma   90.00
#
_symmetry.space_group_name_H-M   'P 1'
#
loop_
_entity.id
_entity.type
_entity.pdbx_description
1 polymer ?
#
loop_
_entity_poly.entity_id
_entity_poly.type
_entity_poly.pdbx_seq_one_letter_code
_entity_poly.pdbx_strand_id
1 'polypeptide(L)'
;MIADSQLNFGSFHTGMKKNIALLAGGYSGEYVISLQSAETIERHLDTKRYRVFKIIVTREGFHYTQDGRPYQVDLNDFSITLPEGKILFEAAFIAIHGTPGEDGRLQGYLDMIGLPYTTCSSIVSALTFNKSFCNKVVKDFGVVHIASSAHLIKGEPYSLGAIMEELKLPVFVKPNESGSSLGVSKVKAVEDLLPAIEKAFREDKEVLIEEFISGRELTIGVYRVKGKLVTLPPTEIVSKNEFFDYEAKYTTGVTDEITPAPIPESLREQLEQKAAAIYRLLNCRGIVRMDFIWQQPEEKLYFLEVNTMPGQSANSLIPQQVRAAGLSLSEFYNSLLEEVLPVESSADVSEQLL
;
A
#
# COMPACT_ATOMS: atom_id res chain seq x y z
N MET A 1 -64.83 -26.58 1.17
CA MET A 1 -63.53 -27.10 1.66
C MET A 1 -62.62 -27.24 0.45
N ILE A 2 -61.84 -26.27 0.20
CA ILE A 2 -60.74 -26.28 -0.81
C ILE A 2 -59.49 -25.83 -0.08
N ALA A 3 -58.56 -26.74 -0.02
CA ALA A 3 -57.30 -26.54 0.73
C ALA A 3 -56.36 -25.55 0.03
N ASP A 4 -55.93 -24.55 0.77
CA ASP A 4 -54.83 -23.65 0.40
C ASP A 4 -53.51 -24.42 0.39
N SER A 5 -52.93 -24.62 -0.77
CA SER A 5 -51.54 -25.03 -0.95
C SER A 5 -50.68 -23.79 -1.08
N GLN A 6 -50.14 -23.33 0.04
CA GLN A 6 -49.04 -22.33 0.03
C GLN A 6 -47.79 -22.94 -0.58
N LEU A 7 -47.49 -22.57 -1.82
CA LEU A 7 -46.20 -22.80 -2.46
C LEU A 7 -45.18 -21.82 -1.87
N ASN A 8 -44.32 -22.35 -1.03
CA ASN A 8 -43.22 -21.66 -0.41
C ASN A 8 -42.07 -21.50 -1.43
N PHE A 9 -42.06 -20.42 -2.18
CA PHE A 9 -40.93 -20.05 -3.04
C PHE A 9 -39.80 -19.46 -2.18
N GLY A 10 -39.05 -20.34 -1.53
CA GLY A 10 -37.72 -19.97 -1.02
C GLY A 10 -36.79 -19.72 -2.19
N SER A 11 -36.60 -18.46 -2.54
CA SER A 11 -35.59 -18.05 -3.53
C SER A 11 -34.21 -18.26 -2.95
N PHE A 12 -33.61 -19.43 -3.17
CA PHE A 12 -32.16 -19.61 -3.05
C PHE A 12 -31.52 -19.01 -4.29
N HIS A 13 -31.24 -17.71 -4.27
CA HIS A 13 -30.23 -17.13 -5.13
C HIS A 13 -28.85 -17.52 -4.55
N THR A 14 -28.39 -18.71 -4.86
CA THR A 14 -26.96 -19.04 -4.75
C THR A 14 -26.25 -18.34 -5.89
N GLY A 15 -25.93 -17.04 -5.70
CA GLY A 15 -25.07 -16.31 -6.63
C GLY A 15 -23.75 -17.08 -6.80
N MET A 16 -23.29 -17.24 -8.05
CA MET A 16 -21.98 -17.84 -8.32
C MET A 16 -20.91 -17.02 -7.59
N LYS A 17 -19.93 -17.70 -6.97
CA LYS A 17 -18.82 -17.04 -6.32
C LYS A 17 -18.03 -16.22 -7.34
N LYS A 18 -17.65 -15.00 -6.99
CA LYS A 18 -16.79 -14.17 -7.84
C LYS A 18 -15.35 -14.67 -7.80
N ASN A 19 -14.73 -14.79 -8.96
CA ASN A 19 -13.33 -15.19 -9.08
C ASN A 19 -12.42 -13.99 -8.83
N ILE A 20 -11.57 -14.07 -7.84
CA ILE A 20 -10.63 -13.01 -7.45
C ILE A 20 -9.20 -13.46 -7.72
N ALA A 21 -8.47 -12.67 -8.50
CA ALA A 21 -7.05 -12.85 -8.70
C ALA A 21 -6.30 -12.22 -7.52
N LEU A 22 -5.72 -13.02 -6.63
CA LEU A 22 -4.85 -12.54 -5.55
C LEU A 22 -3.40 -12.52 -6.05
N LEU A 23 -2.89 -11.32 -6.35
CA LEU A 23 -1.57 -11.12 -6.94
C LEU A 23 -0.50 -10.99 -5.88
N ALA A 24 0.50 -11.87 -5.92
CA ALA A 24 1.60 -11.94 -4.95
C ALA A 24 2.95 -12.15 -5.65
N GLY A 25 4.05 -11.96 -4.92
CA GLY A 25 5.40 -12.07 -5.43
C GLY A 25 6.01 -10.71 -5.78
N GLY A 26 6.28 -10.45 -7.05
CA GLY A 26 6.91 -9.22 -7.53
C GLY A 26 8.40 -9.37 -7.81
N TYR A 27 9.07 -8.26 -8.12
CA TYR A 27 10.47 -8.22 -8.59
C TYR A 27 11.43 -7.60 -7.58
N SER A 28 10.90 -7.12 -6.46
CA SER A 28 11.67 -6.47 -5.38
C SER A 28 12.20 -7.48 -4.36
N GLY A 29 13.09 -7.02 -3.48
CA GLY A 29 13.55 -7.80 -2.33
C GLY A 29 12.46 -8.14 -1.31
N GLU A 30 11.24 -7.61 -1.47
CA GLU A 30 10.07 -7.84 -0.60
C GLU A 30 9.19 -9.01 -1.06
N TYR A 31 9.67 -9.83 -2.00
CA TYR A 31 8.95 -10.99 -2.55
C TYR A 31 8.36 -11.91 -1.44
N VAL A 32 9.15 -12.24 -0.44
CA VAL A 32 8.72 -13.12 0.66
C VAL A 32 7.63 -12.46 1.50
N ILE A 33 7.73 -11.16 1.76
CA ILE A 33 6.72 -10.39 2.51
C ILE A 33 5.41 -10.32 1.73
N SER A 34 5.49 -10.20 0.40
CA SER A 34 4.33 -10.27 -0.48
C SER A 34 3.58 -11.59 -0.37
N LEU A 35 4.30 -12.72 -0.36
CA LEU A 35 3.68 -14.04 -0.18
C LEU A 35 2.99 -14.18 1.19
N GLN A 36 3.61 -13.69 2.27
CA GLN A 36 3.01 -13.68 3.62
C GLN A 36 1.78 -12.78 3.70
N SER A 37 1.81 -11.62 3.04
CA SER A 37 0.67 -10.72 2.92
C SER A 37 -0.50 -11.40 2.19
N ALA A 38 -0.21 -12.05 1.06
CA ALA A 38 -1.22 -12.78 0.29
C ALA A 38 -1.81 -13.95 1.08
N GLU A 39 -1.01 -14.69 1.83
CA GLU A 39 -1.51 -15.78 2.68
C GLU A 39 -2.47 -15.27 3.76
N THR A 40 -2.16 -14.13 4.36
CA THR A 40 -3.05 -13.50 5.36
C THR A 40 -4.35 -13.04 4.72
N ILE A 41 -4.30 -12.39 3.57
CA ILE A 41 -5.48 -11.93 2.82
C ILE A 41 -6.36 -13.12 2.42
N GLU A 42 -5.77 -14.14 1.78
CA GLU A 42 -6.47 -15.35 1.32
C GLU A 42 -7.24 -16.04 2.46
N ARG A 43 -6.62 -16.14 3.63
CA ARG A 43 -7.23 -16.77 4.82
C ARG A 43 -8.45 -16.02 5.37
N HIS A 44 -8.55 -14.72 5.13
CA HIS A 44 -9.60 -13.86 5.68
C HIS A 44 -10.65 -13.42 4.66
N LEU A 45 -10.48 -13.72 3.37
CA LEU A 45 -11.51 -13.47 2.37
C LEU A 45 -12.67 -14.45 2.54
N ASP A 46 -13.90 -13.97 2.31
CA ASP A 46 -15.13 -14.75 2.47
C ASP A 46 -15.25 -15.81 1.37
N THR A 47 -14.94 -17.06 1.71
CA THR A 47 -15.01 -18.21 0.80
C THR A 47 -16.42 -18.55 0.33
N LYS A 48 -17.47 -18.00 0.95
CA LYS A 48 -18.86 -18.16 0.46
C LYS A 48 -19.13 -17.24 -0.72
N ARG A 49 -18.47 -16.08 -0.78
CA ARG A 49 -18.65 -15.05 -1.80
C ARG A 49 -17.61 -15.10 -2.90
N TYR A 50 -16.38 -15.54 -2.57
CA TYR A 50 -15.23 -15.46 -3.47
C TYR A 50 -14.58 -16.83 -3.69
N ARG A 51 -14.12 -17.06 -4.91
CA ARG A 51 -13.15 -18.08 -5.28
C ARG A 51 -11.81 -17.37 -5.54
N VAL A 52 -10.85 -17.58 -4.67
CA VAL A 52 -9.57 -16.88 -4.72
C VAL A 52 -8.54 -17.71 -5.48
N PHE A 53 -7.84 -17.08 -6.42
CA PHE A 53 -6.76 -17.66 -7.19
C PHE A 53 -5.49 -16.88 -6.91
N LYS A 54 -4.57 -17.48 -6.14
CA LYS A 54 -3.29 -16.84 -5.83
C LYS A 54 -2.35 -16.94 -7.02
N ILE A 55 -2.16 -15.83 -7.72
CA ILE A 55 -1.31 -15.69 -8.89
C ILE A 55 0.03 -15.14 -8.45
N ILE A 56 1.09 -15.90 -8.73
CA ILE A 56 2.46 -15.49 -8.47
C ILE A 56 3.01 -14.74 -9.66
N VAL A 57 3.46 -13.52 -9.40
CA VAL A 57 4.04 -12.59 -10.38
C VAL A 57 5.55 -12.63 -10.24
N THR A 58 6.22 -13.02 -11.31
CA THR A 58 7.69 -13.03 -11.42
C THR A 58 8.13 -12.40 -12.75
N ARG A 59 9.44 -12.22 -12.95
CA ARG A 59 9.99 -11.71 -14.21
C ARG A 59 9.78 -12.69 -15.36
N GLU A 60 9.65 -13.99 -15.05
CA GLU A 60 9.43 -15.07 -16.02
C GLU A 60 7.96 -15.18 -16.45
N GLY A 61 7.04 -14.56 -15.70
CA GLY A 61 5.61 -14.58 -16.02
C GLY A 61 4.72 -14.63 -14.79
N PHE A 62 3.43 -14.72 -15.06
CA PHE A 62 2.36 -14.78 -14.05
C PHE A 62 1.76 -16.17 -14.10
N HIS A 63 1.69 -16.85 -12.96
CA HIS A 63 1.17 -18.21 -12.91
C HIS A 63 0.37 -18.51 -11.66
N TYR A 64 -0.63 -19.35 -11.84
CA TYR A 64 -1.42 -19.98 -10.79
C TYR A 64 -0.96 -21.42 -10.62
N THR A 65 -0.94 -21.94 -9.40
CA THR A 65 -0.61 -23.35 -9.15
C THR A 65 -1.80 -24.08 -8.53
N GLN A 66 -2.23 -25.18 -9.16
CA GLN A 66 -3.26 -26.08 -8.65
C GLN A 66 -2.69 -27.50 -8.61
N ASP A 67 -2.79 -28.18 -7.46
CA ASP A 67 -2.31 -29.53 -7.24
C ASP A 67 -0.86 -29.75 -7.68
N GLY A 68 0.00 -28.74 -7.42
CA GLY A 68 1.42 -28.74 -7.79
C GLY A 68 1.71 -28.48 -9.29
N ARG A 69 0.68 -28.26 -10.11
CA ARG A 69 0.80 -27.95 -11.55
C ARG A 69 0.68 -26.45 -11.76
N PRO A 70 1.66 -25.80 -12.44
CA PRO A 70 1.55 -24.40 -12.79
C PRO A 70 0.68 -24.20 -14.06
N TYR A 71 -0.14 -23.15 -14.02
CA TYR A 71 -0.96 -22.66 -15.14
C TYR A 71 -0.59 -21.21 -15.43
N GLN A 72 -0.18 -20.94 -16.65
CA GLN A 72 0.20 -19.58 -17.07
C GLN A 72 -1.04 -18.70 -17.19
N VAL A 73 -0.92 -17.44 -16.76
CA VAL A 73 -1.93 -16.40 -17.02
C VAL A 73 -1.79 -15.95 -18.47
N ASP A 74 -2.90 -15.91 -19.20
CA ASP A 74 -2.96 -15.26 -20.51
C ASP A 74 -3.01 -13.74 -20.31
N LEU A 75 -1.93 -13.05 -20.67
CA LEU A 75 -1.82 -11.61 -20.47
C LEU A 75 -2.66 -10.78 -21.49
N ASN A 76 -3.32 -11.40 -22.47
CA ASN A 76 -4.21 -10.66 -23.35
C ASN A 76 -5.54 -10.30 -22.68
N ASP A 77 -6.03 -11.14 -21.77
CA ASP A 77 -7.30 -10.96 -21.08
C ASP A 77 -7.26 -11.28 -19.58
N PHE A 78 -6.07 -11.51 -19.05
CA PHE A 78 -5.81 -11.90 -17.66
C PHE A 78 -6.60 -13.13 -17.21
N SER A 79 -6.68 -14.16 -18.04
CA SER A 79 -7.36 -15.41 -17.73
C SER A 79 -6.39 -16.55 -17.44
N ILE A 80 -6.90 -17.63 -16.84
CA ILE A 80 -6.21 -18.91 -16.74
C ILE A 80 -7.06 -20.00 -17.37
N THR A 81 -6.43 -20.97 -18.05
CA THR A 81 -7.13 -22.14 -18.60
C THR A 81 -6.80 -23.35 -17.74
N LEU A 82 -7.79 -23.80 -16.98
CA LEU A 82 -7.74 -25.00 -16.13
C LEU A 82 -8.38 -26.18 -16.87
N PRO A 83 -8.21 -27.44 -16.39
CA PRO A 83 -8.88 -28.60 -16.99
C PRO A 83 -10.41 -28.46 -17.06
N GLU A 84 -11.00 -27.78 -16.08
CA GLU A 84 -12.45 -27.50 -16.01
C GLU A 84 -12.93 -26.37 -16.92
N GLY A 85 -12.01 -25.59 -17.50
CA GLY A 85 -12.34 -24.50 -18.41
C GLY A 85 -11.54 -23.22 -18.18
N LYS A 86 -11.87 -22.20 -18.97
CA LYS A 86 -11.28 -20.86 -18.85
C LYS A 86 -11.89 -20.10 -17.68
N ILE A 87 -11.03 -19.55 -16.82
CA ILE A 87 -11.39 -18.73 -15.68
C ILE A 87 -11.09 -17.27 -16.02
N LEU A 88 -12.09 -16.40 -15.90
CA LEU A 88 -11.99 -14.95 -15.93
C LEU A 88 -12.10 -14.42 -14.49
N PHE A 89 -11.56 -13.25 -14.23
CA PHE A 89 -11.57 -12.63 -12.91
C PHE A 89 -12.46 -11.38 -12.89
N GLU A 90 -13.20 -11.18 -11.83
CA GLU A 90 -14.02 -10.00 -11.60
C GLU A 90 -13.24 -8.86 -10.94
N ALA A 91 -12.16 -9.17 -10.22
CA ALA A 91 -11.23 -8.18 -9.66
C ALA A 91 -9.87 -8.80 -9.33
N ALA A 92 -8.86 -7.96 -9.23
CA ALA A 92 -7.55 -8.30 -8.70
C ALA A 92 -7.37 -7.73 -7.28
N PHE A 93 -6.98 -8.57 -6.32
CA PHE A 93 -6.46 -8.13 -5.04
C PHE A 93 -4.94 -8.10 -5.12
N ILE A 94 -4.33 -6.92 -5.11
CA ILE A 94 -2.88 -6.77 -5.21
C ILE A 94 -2.28 -6.85 -3.81
N ALA A 95 -1.30 -7.76 -3.63
CA ALA A 95 -0.52 -7.94 -2.40
C ALA A 95 1.00 -7.86 -2.69
N ILE A 96 1.40 -7.21 -3.78
CA ILE A 96 2.79 -7.11 -4.22
C ILE A 96 3.41 -5.84 -3.67
N HIS A 97 4.46 -5.97 -2.86
CA HIS A 97 5.26 -4.86 -2.35
C HIS A 97 6.37 -4.50 -3.34
N GLY A 98 6.63 -3.20 -3.52
CA GLY A 98 7.56 -2.70 -4.51
C GLY A 98 7.09 -2.96 -5.95
N THR A 99 8.07 -3.05 -6.88
CA THR A 99 7.80 -3.30 -8.30
C THR A 99 7.29 -4.72 -8.55
N PRO A 100 6.23 -4.93 -9.39
CA PRO A 100 5.45 -3.92 -10.13
C PRO A 100 4.17 -3.47 -9.43
N GLY A 101 3.98 -3.77 -8.13
CA GLY A 101 2.73 -3.59 -7.39
C GLY A 101 2.52 -2.19 -6.83
N GLU A 102 3.60 -1.42 -6.61
CA GLU A 102 3.54 -0.08 -6.02
C GLU A 102 3.97 1.05 -6.97
N ASP A 103 4.62 0.74 -8.08
CA ASP A 103 5.16 1.71 -9.01
C ASP A 103 4.23 2.06 -10.20
N GLY A 104 2.97 1.60 -10.13
CA GLY A 104 1.93 1.90 -11.11
C GLY A 104 1.96 1.03 -12.38
N ARG A 105 2.98 0.18 -12.58
CA ARG A 105 3.11 -0.64 -13.80
C ARG A 105 2.03 -1.71 -13.88
N LEU A 106 1.82 -2.45 -12.81
CA LEU A 106 0.79 -3.49 -12.77
C LEU A 106 -0.60 -2.87 -12.87
N GLN A 107 -0.84 -1.77 -12.18
CA GLN A 107 -2.08 -1.02 -12.25
C GLN A 107 -2.38 -0.52 -13.67
N GLY A 108 -1.38 0.05 -14.35
CA GLY A 108 -1.52 0.49 -15.75
C GLY A 108 -1.87 -0.64 -16.71
N TYR A 109 -1.30 -1.82 -16.52
CA TYR A 109 -1.67 -3.00 -17.29
C TYR A 109 -3.12 -3.44 -16.98
N LEU A 110 -3.52 -3.49 -15.71
CA LEU A 110 -4.89 -3.86 -15.32
C LEU A 110 -5.92 -2.82 -15.79
N ASP A 111 -5.57 -1.53 -15.79
CA ASP A 111 -6.39 -0.46 -16.39
C ASP A 111 -6.63 -0.68 -17.89
N MET A 112 -5.58 -1.10 -18.65
CA MET A 112 -5.68 -1.34 -20.10
C MET A 112 -6.62 -2.49 -20.45
N ILE A 113 -6.70 -3.53 -19.63
CA ILE A 113 -7.60 -4.67 -19.83
C ILE A 113 -8.94 -4.54 -19.10
N GLY A 114 -9.15 -3.44 -18.36
CA GLY A 114 -10.40 -3.18 -17.65
C GLY A 114 -10.65 -4.07 -16.42
N LEU A 115 -9.61 -4.67 -15.83
CA LEU A 115 -9.75 -5.49 -14.62
C LEU A 115 -9.66 -4.61 -13.36
N PRO A 116 -10.72 -4.48 -12.55
CA PRO A 116 -10.69 -3.70 -11.30
C PRO A 116 -9.69 -4.26 -10.29
N TYR A 117 -9.09 -3.40 -9.45
CA TYR A 117 -8.10 -3.81 -8.46
C TYR A 117 -8.14 -2.97 -7.18
N THR A 118 -7.62 -3.50 -6.07
CA THR A 118 -7.81 -3.00 -4.70
C THR A 118 -6.83 -1.89 -4.26
N THR A 119 -5.89 -1.44 -5.11
CA THR A 119 -4.90 -0.42 -4.77
C THR A 119 -5.17 0.92 -5.44
N CYS A 120 -4.33 1.91 -5.20
CA CYS A 120 -4.34 3.19 -5.90
C CYS A 120 -4.21 3.01 -7.42
N SER A 121 -4.67 3.99 -8.21
CA SER A 121 -4.51 4.00 -9.67
C SER A 121 -3.04 4.05 -10.08
N SER A 122 -2.74 3.75 -11.34
CA SER A 122 -1.37 3.71 -11.86
C SER A 122 -0.63 5.03 -11.63
N ILE A 123 -1.27 6.17 -11.90
CA ILE A 123 -0.66 7.49 -11.69
C ILE A 123 -0.38 7.79 -10.22
N VAL A 124 -1.29 7.43 -9.31
CA VAL A 124 -1.11 7.67 -7.87
C VAL A 124 -0.02 6.76 -7.32
N SER A 125 -0.01 5.48 -7.69
CA SER A 125 1.02 4.52 -7.29
C SER A 125 2.41 4.98 -7.77
N ALA A 126 2.57 5.37 -9.02
CA ALA A 126 3.83 5.88 -9.56
C ALA A 126 4.28 7.17 -8.87
N LEU A 127 3.35 8.12 -8.65
CA LEU A 127 3.64 9.38 -7.95
C LEU A 127 4.12 9.15 -6.52
N THR A 128 3.42 8.31 -5.76
CA THR A 128 3.73 8.08 -4.34
C THR A 128 4.98 7.21 -4.15
N PHE A 129 5.29 6.34 -5.09
CA PHE A 129 6.51 5.54 -5.08
C PHE A 129 7.77 6.41 -5.28
N ASN A 130 7.67 7.48 -6.07
CA ASN A 130 8.71 8.49 -6.23
C ASN A 130 8.61 9.54 -5.11
N LYS A 131 9.46 9.39 -4.07
CA LYS A 131 9.42 10.23 -2.85
C LYS A 131 9.58 11.72 -3.16
N SER A 132 10.49 12.09 -4.07
CA SER A 132 10.71 13.48 -4.45
C SER A 132 9.48 14.11 -5.06
N PHE A 133 8.80 13.41 -5.98
CA PHE A 133 7.60 13.92 -6.63
C PHE A 133 6.42 13.95 -5.67
N CYS A 134 6.23 12.91 -4.87
CA CYS A 134 5.20 12.86 -3.84
C CYS A 134 5.33 14.02 -2.86
N ASN A 135 6.53 14.25 -2.32
CA ASN A 135 6.79 15.32 -1.36
C ASN A 135 6.53 16.71 -1.97
N LYS A 136 6.92 16.96 -3.24
CA LYS A 136 6.64 18.23 -3.94
C LYS A 136 5.14 18.46 -4.09
N VAL A 137 4.38 17.44 -4.50
CA VAL A 137 2.92 17.54 -4.66
C VAL A 137 2.23 17.75 -3.31
N VAL A 138 2.61 16.98 -2.28
CA VAL A 138 2.02 17.11 -0.93
C VAL A 138 2.37 18.46 -0.29
N LYS A 139 3.58 18.99 -0.56
CA LYS A 139 4.00 20.32 -0.12
C LYS A 139 3.08 21.41 -0.67
N ASP A 140 2.71 21.32 -1.96
CA ASP A 140 1.83 22.29 -2.63
C ASP A 140 0.41 22.28 -2.06
N PHE A 141 -0.05 21.17 -1.48
CA PHE A 141 -1.33 21.12 -0.79
C PHE A 141 -1.39 21.97 0.48
N GLY A 142 -0.25 22.26 1.12
CA GLY A 142 -0.16 23.12 2.30
C GLY A 142 -0.80 22.57 3.57
N VAL A 143 -1.09 21.26 3.62
CA VAL A 143 -1.78 20.62 4.76
C VAL A 143 -0.84 20.10 5.85
N VAL A 144 0.42 19.84 5.50
CA VAL A 144 1.47 19.32 6.39
C VAL A 144 2.81 19.99 6.11
N HIS A 145 3.78 19.83 7.03
CA HIS A 145 5.16 20.20 6.75
C HIS A 145 5.86 19.10 5.97
N ILE A 146 6.77 19.50 5.07
CA ILE A 146 7.66 18.62 4.31
C ILE A 146 9.08 19.04 4.64
N ALA A 147 9.96 18.07 4.89
CA ALA A 147 11.38 18.31 5.10
C ALA A 147 12.02 18.95 3.86
N SER A 148 12.95 19.88 4.06
CA SER A 148 13.75 20.42 2.96
C SER A 148 14.56 19.29 2.32
N SER A 149 14.66 19.28 0.99
CA SER A 149 15.34 18.18 0.29
C SER A 149 16.01 18.62 -1.00
N ALA A 150 17.09 17.91 -1.36
CA ALA A 150 17.74 17.98 -2.67
C ALA A 150 17.53 16.64 -3.39
N HIS A 151 17.20 16.70 -4.68
CA HIS A 151 16.98 15.54 -5.53
C HIS A 151 18.07 15.42 -6.56
N LEU A 152 18.78 14.30 -6.60
CA LEU A 152 19.88 14.02 -7.51
C LEU A 152 19.51 12.93 -8.49
N ILE A 153 19.96 13.10 -9.73
CA ILE A 153 19.79 12.12 -10.82
C ILE A 153 21.17 11.60 -11.22
N LYS A 154 21.34 10.31 -11.34
CA LYS A 154 22.59 9.64 -11.71
C LYS A 154 23.07 10.10 -13.09
N GLY A 155 24.27 10.64 -13.12
CA GLY A 155 24.86 11.18 -14.36
C GLY A 155 24.64 12.68 -14.56
N GLU A 156 23.74 13.32 -13.81
CA GLU A 156 23.60 14.78 -13.82
C GLU A 156 24.60 15.44 -12.86
N PRO A 157 25.09 16.66 -13.20
CA PRO A 157 26.02 17.39 -12.32
C PRO A 157 25.31 17.89 -11.06
N TYR A 158 25.97 17.79 -9.90
CA TYR A 158 25.51 18.37 -8.64
C TYR A 158 26.68 18.98 -7.85
N SER A 159 26.36 19.90 -6.95
CA SER A 159 27.35 20.55 -6.07
C SER A 159 27.05 20.23 -4.62
N LEU A 160 27.97 19.55 -3.94
CA LEU A 160 27.85 19.28 -2.50
C LEU A 160 27.78 20.57 -1.68
N GLY A 161 28.53 21.62 -2.10
CA GLY A 161 28.50 22.93 -1.45
C GLY A 161 27.13 23.56 -1.51
N ALA A 162 26.49 23.60 -2.70
CA ALA A 162 25.13 24.15 -2.86
C ALA A 162 24.08 23.37 -2.05
N ILE A 163 24.20 22.04 -2.01
CA ILE A 163 23.30 21.19 -1.19
C ILE A 163 23.43 21.56 0.30
N MET A 164 24.66 21.75 0.79
CA MET A 164 24.90 22.06 2.21
C MET A 164 24.63 23.53 2.58
N GLU A 165 24.48 24.42 1.60
CA GLU A 165 23.93 25.77 1.83
C GLU A 165 22.43 25.75 2.11
N GLU A 166 21.69 24.82 1.47
CA GLU A 166 20.24 24.68 1.62
C GLU A 166 19.85 23.73 2.76
N LEU A 167 20.62 22.66 2.98
CA LEU A 167 20.32 21.61 3.97
C LEU A 167 21.34 21.64 5.12
N LYS A 168 20.82 21.54 6.35
CA LYS A 168 21.66 21.47 7.56
C LYS A 168 21.84 20.03 8.01
N LEU A 169 23.07 19.69 8.41
CA LEU A 169 23.35 18.40 9.03
C LEU A 169 22.63 18.27 10.40
N PRO A 170 22.22 17.06 10.78
CA PRO A 170 22.32 15.84 9.98
C PRO A 170 21.27 15.78 8.85
N VAL A 171 21.57 15.02 7.79
CA VAL A 171 20.65 14.73 6.69
C VAL A 171 20.47 13.23 6.50
N PHE A 172 19.34 12.83 5.92
CA PHE A 172 19.17 11.50 5.37
C PHE A 172 19.47 11.48 3.88
N VAL A 173 20.23 10.49 3.43
CA VAL A 173 20.48 10.19 2.04
C VAL A 173 19.83 8.86 1.73
N LYS A 174 18.90 8.81 0.76
CA LYS A 174 18.12 7.62 0.44
C LYS A 174 17.86 7.49 -1.05
N PRO A 175 17.71 6.25 -1.58
CA PRO A 175 17.15 6.03 -2.90
C PRO A 175 15.75 6.65 -3.00
N ASN A 176 15.41 7.21 -4.15
CA ASN A 176 14.14 7.92 -4.34
C ASN A 176 12.95 6.95 -4.52
N GLU A 177 13.16 5.86 -5.26
CA GLU A 177 12.15 4.84 -5.58
C GLU A 177 12.48 3.48 -4.94
N SER A 178 12.69 3.46 -3.62
CA SER A 178 13.02 2.24 -2.88
C SER A 178 12.14 2.06 -1.67
N GLY A 179 11.82 0.80 -1.35
CA GLY A 179 11.16 0.38 -0.12
C GLY A 179 12.16 -0.05 0.97
N SER A 180 11.63 -0.42 2.14
CA SER A 180 12.35 -1.12 3.22
C SER A 180 13.66 -0.50 3.71
N SER A 181 13.85 0.82 3.55
CA SER A 181 15.06 1.56 3.98
C SER A 181 16.38 1.03 3.39
N LEU A 182 16.35 0.28 2.29
CA LEU A 182 17.55 -0.17 1.60
C LEU A 182 18.33 1.02 1.05
N GLY A 183 19.65 1.06 1.24
CA GLY A 183 20.50 2.15 0.74
C GLY A 183 20.42 3.45 1.54
N VAL A 184 19.62 3.55 2.59
CA VAL A 184 19.49 4.75 3.43
C VAL A 184 20.74 4.95 4.29
N SER A 185 21.11 6.22 4.50
CA SER A 185 22.20 6.63 5.39
C SER A 185 21.86 7.93 6.11
N LYS A 186 22.12 8.01 7.42
CA LYS A 186 22.09 9.24 8.20
C LYS A 186 23.49 9.85 8.20
N VAL A 187 23.64 11.00 7.61
CA VAL A 187 24.91 11.73 7.43
C VAL A 187 25.00 12.82 8.48
N LYS A 188 26.04 12.77 9.32
CA LYS A 188 26.29 13.74 10.40
C LYS A 188 27.46 14.68 10.11
N ALA A 189 28.32 14.34 9.14
CA ALA A 189 29.48 15.10 8.73
C ALA A 189 29.55 15.22 7.21
N VAL A 190 30.08 16.36 6.69
CA VAL A 190 30.09 16.64 5.24
C VAL A 190 30.90 15.60 4.46
N GLU A 191 31.98 15.10 5.06
CA GLU A 191 32.85 14.07 4.48
C GLU A 191 32.14 12.74 4.21
N ASP A 192 31.04 12.42 4.93
CA ASP A 192 30.27 11.20 4.76
C ASP A 192 29.20 11.35 3.66
N LEU A 193 28.95 12.57 3.16
CA LEU A 193 27.84 12.84 2.23
C LEU A 193 28.05 12.14 0.88
N LEU A 194 29.23 12.26 0.28
CA LEU A 194 29.52 11.62 -1.01
C LEU A 194 29.45 10.08 -0.93
N PRO A 195 30.07 9.41 0.04
CA PRO A 195 29.91 7.96 0.21
C PRO A 195 28.45 7.51 0.37
N ALA A 196 27.62 8.29 1.09
CA ALA A 196 26.20 8.01 1.27
C ALA A 196 25.42 8.15 -0.06
N ILE A 197 25.71 9.19 -0.85
CA ILE A 197 25.11 9.38 -2.19
C ILE A 197 25.48 8.21 -3.11
N GLU A 198 26.75 7.82 -3.14
CA GLU A 198 27.22 6.69 -3.96
C GLU A 198 26.57 5.37 -3.53
N LYS A 199 26.36 5.17 -2.23
CA LYS A 199 25.64 4.00 -1.71
C LYS A 199 24.19 3.99 -2.19
N ALA A 200 23.48 5.12 -2.11
CA ALA A 200 22.10 5.22 -2.56
C ALA A 200 21.97 5.05 -4.09
N PHE A 201 22.92 5.57 -4.88
CA PHE A 201 22.97 5.38 -6.34
C PHE A 201 23.27 3.93 -6.79
N ARG A 202 23.64 3.03 -5.89
CA ARG A 202 23.73 1.60 -6.21
C ARG A 202 22.35 0.94 -6.27
N GLU A 203 21.42 1.48 -5.49
CA GLU A 203 20.05 0.95 -5.39
C GLU A 203 19.08 1.60 -6.38
N ASP A 204 19.31 2.88 -6.76
CA ASP A 204 18.40 3.66 -7.61
C ASP A 204 19.17 4.62 -8.55
N LYS A 205 18.49 5.09 -9.58
CA LYS A 205 18.97 6.16 -10.49
C LYS A 205 18.81 7.55 -9.88
N GLU A 206 17.96 7.68 -8.88
CA GLU A 206 17.60 8.91 -8.22
C GLU A 206 17.88 8.82 -6.72
N VAL A 207 18.44 9.90 -6.16
CA VAL A 207 18.74 9.98 -4.74
C VAL A 207 18.10 11.22 -4.14
N LEU A 208 17.46 11.04 -3.00
CA LEU A 208 16.87 12.11 -2.22
C LEU A 208 17.73 12.36 -0.98
N ILE A 209 18.15 13.61 -0.78
CA ILE A 209 18.83 14.07 0.42
C ILE A 209 17.84 14.93 1.18
N GLU A 210 17.50 14.56 2.41
CA GLU A 210 16.49 15.23 3.21
C GLU A 210 17.06 15.72 4.54
N GLU A 211 16.60 16.88 4.98
CA GLU A 211 16.78 17.37 6.34
C GLU A 211 16.30 16.34 7.37
N PHE A 212 17.10 16.10 8.41
CA PHE A 212 16.69 15.26 9.53
C PHE A 212 15.69 15.99 10.43
N ILE A 213 14.50 15.47 10.52
CA ILE A 213 13.48 15.96 11.47
C ILE A 213 13.54 15.11 12.72
N SER A 214 13.86 15.74 13.87
CA SER A 214 13.83 15.07 15.16
C SER A 214 12.40 15.07 15.70
N GLY A 215 11.90 13.90 16.11
CA GLY A 215 10.53 13.78 16.63
C GLY A 215 10.13 12.33 16.82
N ARG A 216 8.84 12.12 17.12
CA ARG A 216 8.22 10.79 17.24
C ARG A 216 7.68 10.37 15.88
N GLU A 217 8.00 9.15 15.46
CA GLU A 217 7.49 8.59 14.20
C GLU A 217 6.11 7.99 14.42
N LEU A 218 5.13 8.46 13.64
CA LEU A 218 3.75 8.03 13.68
C LEU A 218 3.32 7.53 12.31
N THR A 219 2.60 6.43 12.27
CA THR A 219 2.06 5.87 11.03
C THR A 219 0.57 5.62 11.15
N ILE A 220 -0.17 5.88 10.07
CA ILE A 220 -1.62 5.77 10.07
C ILE A 220 -2.14 5.17 8.76
N GLY A 221 -3.01 4.16 8.86
CA GLY A 221 -3.74 3.61 7.74
C GLY A 221 -4.98 4.44 7.41
N VAL A 222 -5.22 4.64 6.11
CA VAL A 222 -6.44 5.30 5.60
C VAL A 222 -6.98 4.49 4.44
N TYR A 223 -8.28 4.21 4.45
CA TYR A 223 -8.94 3.48 3.37
C TYR A 223 -10.37 4.01 3.15
N ARG A 224 -11.01 3.50 2.10
CA ARG A 224 -12.41 3.83 1.81
C ARG A 224 -13.28 2.59 1.97
N VAL A 225 -14.47 2.78 2.51
CA VAL A 225 -15.51 1.76 2.59
C VAL A 225 -16.87 2.40 2.33
N LYS A 226 -17.62 1.87 1.36
CA LYS A 226 -18.92 2.40 0.92
C LYS A 226 -18.88 3.92 0.66
N GLY A 227 -17.82 4.35 -0.03
CA GLY A 227 -17.57 5.76 -0.37
C GLY A 227 -17.10 6.65 0.79
N LYS A 228 -17.05 6.16 2.03
CA LYS A 228 -16.59 6.92 3.21
C LYS A 228 -15.14 6.64 3.52
N LEU A 229 -14.36 7.68 3.87
CA LEU A 229 -13.01 7.52 4.39
C LEU A 229 -13.04 7.04 5.83
N VAL A 230 -12.15 6.10 6.13
CA VAL A 230 -11.89 5.58 7.46
C VAL A 230 -10.40 5.73 7.74
N THR A 231 -10.06 6.34 8.87
CA THR A 231 -8.70 6.38 9.42
C THR A 231 -8.60 5.29 10.50
N LEU A 232 -7.52 4.52 10.46
CA LEU A 232 -7.22 3.53 11.48
C LEU A 232 -6.52 4.18 12.67
N PRO A 233 -6.58 3.59 13.87
CA PRO A 233 -5.79 4.07 15.01
C PRO A 233 -4.30 4.15 14.64
N PRO A 234 -3.62 5.28 14.87
CA PRO A 234 -2.22 5.43 14.53
C PRO A 234 -1.33 4.51 15.38
N THR A 235 -0.18 4.15 14.82
CA THR A 235 0.89 3.42 15.52
C THR A 235 2.08 4.35 15.71
N GLU A 236 2.71 4.32 16.87
CA GLU A 236 4.03 4.91 17.08
C GLU A 236 5.11 3.89 16.82
N ILE A 237 6.13 4.29 16.07
CA ILE A 237 7.33 3.50 15.80
C ILE A 237 8.45 4.00 16.71
N VAL A 238 8.85 3.16 17.66
CA VAL A 238 9.93 3.46 18.62
C VAL A 238 11.15 2.62 18.26
N SER A 239 12.10 3.22 17.55
CA SER A 239 13.37 2.57 17.24
C SER A 239 14.31 2.65 18.44
N LYS A 240 14.93 1.51 18.82
CA LYS A 240 16.01 1.47 19.80
C LYS A 240 17.35 1.89 19.22
N ASN A 241 17.43 1.96 17.89
CA ASN A 241 18.56 2.47 17.14
C ASN A 241 18.40 3.96 16.85
N GLU A 242 19.46 4.64 16.42
CA GLU A 242 19.40 6.07 16.05
C GLU A 242 18.42 6.38 14.90
N PHE A 243 18.02 5.38 14.11
CA PHE A 243 16.97 5.48 13.11
C PHE A 243 16.44 4.08 12.71
N PHE A 244 15.28 4.05 12.07
CA PHE A 244 14.57 2.85 11.63
C PHE A 244 15.10 2.40 10.26
N ASP A 245 16.24 1.69 10.26
CA ASP A 245 16.89 1.15 9.06
C ASP A 245 16.33 -0.22 8.64
N TYR A 246 16.92 -0.81 7.60
CA TYR A 246 16.54 -2.13 7.10
C TYR A 246 16.65 -3.22 8.18
N GLU A 247 17.72 -3.22 8.95
CA GLU A 247 17.91 -4.19 10.04
C GLU A 247 16.86 -4.01 11.14
N ALA A 248 16.54 -2.75 11.49
CA ALA A 248 15.53 -2.43 12.49
C ALA A 248 14.11 -2.88 12.06
N LYS A 249 13.81 -2.87 10.76
CA LYS A 249 12.49 -3.32 10.22
C LYS A 249 12.29 -4.84 10.29
N TYR A 250 13.35 -5.62 10.16
CA TYR A 250 13.25 -7.08 10.03
C TYR A 250 13.93 -7.85 11.17
N THR A 251 14.61 -7.16 12.10
CA THR A 251 15.22 -7.79 13.29
C THR A 251 14.27 -7.68 14.47
N THR A 252 13.82 -8.81 14.98
CA THR A 252 12.91 -8.87 16.13
C THR A 252 13.53 -8.18 17.36
N GLY A 253 12.81 -7.26 17.98
CA GLY A 253 13.19 -6.60 19.24
C GLY A 253 14.04 -5.32 19.09
N VAL A 254 14.32 -4.85 17.88
CA VAL A 254 15.03 -3.58 17.60
C VAL A 254 14.07 -2.40 17.54
N THR A 255 12.81 -2.66 17.24
CA THR A 255 11.76 -1.64 17.14
C THR A 255 10.54 -2.10 17.92
N ASP A 256 9.93 -1.19 18.67
CA ASP A 256 8.64 -1.39 19.30
C ASP A 256 7.58 -0.63 18.49
N GLU A 257 6.51 -1.34 18.10
CA GLU A 257 5.34 -0.81 17.39
C GLU A 257 4.19 -0.70 18.40
N ILE A 258 3.78 0.51 18.75
CA ILE A 258 2.76 0.74 19.78
C ILE A 258 1.46 1.18 19.12
N THR A 259 0.47 0.29 19.09
CA THR A 259 -0.87 0.52 18.50
C THR A 259 -1.97 0.31 19.54
N PRO A 260 -2.85 1.28 19.85
CA PRO A 260 -2.82 2.69 19.40
C PRO A 260 -1.61 3.45 19.94
N ALA A 261 -1.12 4.43 19.18
CA ALA A 261 -0.03 5.31 19.62
C ALA A 261 -0.42 6.08 20.91
N PRO A 262 0.45 6.14 21.94
CA PRO A 262 0.19 6.90 23.18
C PRO A 262 0.46 8.39 22.94
N ILE A 263 -0.42 9.04 22.20
CA ILE A 263 -0.37 10.46 21.85
C ILE A 263 -1.60 11.21 22.39
N PRO A 264 -1.50 12.55 22.59
CA PRO A 264 -2.65 13.37 22.97
C PRO A 264 -3.80 13.24 21.96
N GLU A 265 -5.03 13.31 22.45
CA GLU A 265 -6.24 13.21 21.61
C GLU A 265 -6.26 14.29 20.51
N SER A 266 -5.88 15.53 20.84
CA SER A 266 -5.79 16.63 19.89
C SER A 266 -4.81 16.36 18.73
N LEU A 267 -3.69 15.68 19.02
CA LEU A 267 -2.73 15.27 18.00
C LEU A 267 -3.29 14.12 17.16
N ARG A 268 -3.98 13.15 17.77
CA ARG A 268 -4.61 12.05 17.05
C ARG A 268 -5.63 12.59 16.04
N GLU A 269 -6.53 13.47 16.48
CA GLU A 269 -7.51 14.11 15.59
C GLU A 269 -6.85 14.91 14.46
N GLN A 270 -5.78 15.65 14.76
CA GLN A 270 -5.03 16.41 13.76
C GLN A 270 -4.38 15.48 12.72
N LEU A 271 -3.77 14.37 13.17
CA LEU A 271 -3.14 13.37 12.29
C LEU A 271 -4.18 12.72 11.37
N GLU A 272 -5.32 12.29 11.93
CA GLU A 272 -6.42 11.69 11.19
C GLU A 272 -6.97 12.65 10.11
N GLN A 273 -7.20 13.92 10.48
CA GLN A 273 -7.69 14.95 9.55
C GLN A 273 -6.70 15.20 8.40
N LYS A 274 -5.40 15.33 8.71
CA LYS A 274 -4.34 15.56 7.72
C LYS A 274 -4.15 14.35 6.80
N ALA A 275 -4.13 13.15 7.35
CA ALA A 275 -4.03 11.91 6.57
C ALA A 275 -5.25 11.74 5.64
N ALA A 276 -6.46 11.99 6.13
CA ALA A 276 -7.67 11.97 5.31
C ALA A 276 -7.65 13.05 4.21
N ALA A 277 -7.11 14.24 4.49
CA ALA A 277 -6.95 15.30 3.50
C ALA A 277 -5.96 14.89 2.40
N ILE A 278 -4.78 14.37 2.76
CA ILE A 278 -3.78 13.88 1.80
C ILE A 278 -4.36 12.75 0.93
N TYR A 279 -5.08 11.79 1.55
CA TYR A 279 -5.74 10.70 0.81
C TYR A 279 -6.68 11.23 -0.28
N ARG A 280 -7.50 12.25 0.02
CA ARG A 280 -8.40 12.88 -0.96
C ARG A 280 -7.65 13.65 -2.04
N LEU A 281 -6.67 14.46 -1.64
CA LEU A 281 -5.92 15.35 -2.53
C LEU A 281 -5.04 14.56 -3.53
N LEU A 282 -4.46 13.45 -3.09
CA LEU A 282 -3.74 12.51 -3.96
C LEU A 282 -4.68 11.60 -4.75
N ASN A 283 -6.00 11.64 -4.50
CA ASN A 283 -6.98 10.72 -5.08
C ASN A 283 -6.64 9.24 -4.83
N CYS A 284 -6.21 8.91 -3.62
CA CYS A 284 -5.91 7.54 -3.22
C CYS A 284 -7.14 6.63 -3.27
N ARG A 285 -6.90 5.33 -3.48
CA ARG A 285 -7.89 4.24 -3.43
C ARG A 285 -7.34 3.09 -2.58
N GLY A 286 -8.23 2.18 -2.17
CA GLY A 286 -7.83 1.05 -1.34
C GLY A 286 -7.26 1.50 0.00
N ILE A 287 -6.40 0.67 0.59
CA ILE A 287 -5.68 0.99 1.82
C ILE A 287 -4.34 1.63 1.50
N VAL A 288 -4.04 2.75 2.15
CA VAL A 288 -2.70 3.35 2.15
C VAL A 288 -2.22 3.54 3.57
N ARG A 289 -0.92 3.49 3.79
CA ARG A 289 -0.27 3.88 5.05
C ARG A 289 0.49 5.17 4.81
N MET A 290 0.33 6.12 5.71
CA MET A 290 1.06 7.39 5.67
C MET A 290 1.93 7.49 6.90
N ASP A 291 3.18 7.89 6.70
CA ASP A 291 4.19 7.98 7.74
C ASP A 291 4.53 9.44 8.01
N PHE A 292 4.63 9.81 9.30
CA PHE A 292 4.82 11.18 9.77
C PHE A 292 5.86 11.24 10.88
N ILE A 293 6.52 12.40 11.04
CA ILE A 293 7.25 12.77 12.25
C ILE A 293 6.48 13.86 12.99
N TRP A 294 6.18 13.62 14.24
CA TRP A 294 5.69 14.66 15.14
C TRP A 294 6.84 15.30 15.90
N GLN A 295 7.17 16.53 15.48
CA GLN A 295 8.24 17.31 16.08
C GLN A 295 7.74 18.09 17.29
N GLN A 296 8.45 17.96 18.42
CA GLN A 296 8.23 18.70 19.67
C GLN A 296 9.43 19.63 19.94
N PRO A 297 9.22 20.78 20.60
CA PRO A 297 7.97 21.30 21.18
C PRO A 297 7.06 22.07 20.21
N GLU A 298 7.45 22.24 18.93
CA GLU A 298 6.74 23.06 17.94
C GLU A 298 5.40 22.47 17.52
N GLU A 299 5.09 21.23 17.92
CA GLU A 299 3.87 20.48 17.60
C GLU A 299 3.60 20.37 16.09
N LYS A 300 4.68 20.30 15.28
CA LYS A 300 4.59 20.21 13.83
C LYS A 300 4.53 18.75 13.38
N LEU A 301 3.60 18.47 12.46
CA LEU A 301 3.55 17.20 11.73
C LEU A 301 4.27 17.34 10.40
N TYR A 302 5.35 16.57 10.24
CA TYR A 302 6.08 16.40 9.00
C TYR A 302 5.64 15.11 8.33
N PHE A 303 5.26 15.19 7.08
CA PHE A 303 4.94 14.04 6.25
C PHE A 303 6.23 13.42 5.71
N LEU A 304 6.32 12.10 5.71
CA LEU A 304 7.46 11.36 5.17
C LEU A 304 7.13 10.70 3.84
N GLU A 305 6.09 9.86 3.80
CA GLU A 305 5.70 9.12 2.59
C GLU A 305 4.27 8.59 2.65
N VAL A 306 3.74 8.22 1.49
CA VAL A 306 2.55 7.38 1.33
C VAL A 306 2.98 6.02 0.77
N ASN A 307 2.54 4.97 1.44
CA ASN A 307 2.73 3.60 1.02
C ASN A 307 1.40 3.04 0.51
N THR A 308 1.29 2.80 -0.79
CA THR A 308 0.04 2.40 -1.45
C THR A 308 -0.22 0.90 -1.44
N MET A 309 0.77 0.10 -1.01
CA MET A 309 0.63 -1.33 -0.77
C MET A 309 1.31 -1.70 0.57
N PRO A 310 0.76 -1.21 1.70
CA PRO A 310 1.36 -1.48 3.01
C PRO A 310 1.30 -2.98 3.35
N GLY A 311 2.24 -3.45 4.18
CA GLY A 311 2.33 -4.83 4.61
C GLY A 311 1.01 -5.35 5.21
N GLN A 312 0.64 -6.57 4.81
CA GLN A 312 -0.59 -7.25 5.21
C GLN A 312 -0.32 -8.59 5.92
N SER A 313 0.93 -8.93 6.23
CA SER A 313 1.21 -10.10 7.05
C SER A 313 0.56 -9.96 8.44
N ALA A 314 0.30 -11.06 9.13
CA ALA A 314 -0.47 -11.04 10.38
C ALA A 314 0.04 -10.04 11.44
N ASN A 315 1.34 -9.75 11.45
CA ASN A 315 2.00 -8.83 12.38
C ASN A 315 2.35 -7.48 11.76
N SER A 316 1.98 -7.21 10.51
CA SER A 316 2.20 -5.91 9.87
C SER A 316 1.35 -4.82 10.52
N LEU A 317 1.76 -3.57 10.34
CA LEU A 317 1.13 -2.38 10.96
C LEU A 317 -0.37 -2.26 10.63
N ILE A 318 -0.78 -2.44 9.37
CA ILE A 318 -2.19 -2.32 8.99
C ILE A 318 -3.06 -3.39 9.70
N PRO A 319 -2.75 -4.69 9.68
CA PRO A 319 -3.46 -5.68 10.49
C PRO A 319 -3.50 -5.38 11.99
N GLN A 320 -2.45 -4.79 12.56
CA GLN A 320 -2.46 -4.34 13.97
C GLN A 320 -3.45 -3.19 14.18
N GLN A 321 -3.42 -2.18 13.32
CA GLN A 321 -4.33 -1.02 13.38
C GLN A 321 -5.79 -1.42 13.16
N VAL A 322 -6.07 -2.35 12.25
CA VAL A 322 -7.43 -2.90 12.02
C VAL A 322 -7.96 -3.57 13.28
N ARG A 323 -7.14 -4.41 13.93
CA ARG A 323 -7.55 -5.05 15.21
C ARG A 323 -7.73 -4.02 16.31
N ALA A 324 -6.87 -3.01 16.41
CA ALA A 324 -6.98 -1.93 17.38
C ALA A 324 -8.25 -1.07 17.18
N ALA A 325 -8.73 -0.97 15.93
CA ALA A 325 -10.02 -0.35 15.59
C ALA A 325 -11.23 -1.23 15.96
N GLY A 326 -11.03 -2.43 16.50
CA GLY A 326 -12.11 -3.39 16.83
C GLY A 326 -12.70 -4.09 15.61
N LEU A 327 -12.04 -4.02 14.44
CA LEU A 327 -12.47 -4.67 13.21
C LEU A 327 -11.80 -6.04 13.05
N SER A 328 -12.51 -6.99 12.46
CA SER A 328 -11.89 -8.23 12.01
C SER A 328 -11.16 -8.01 10.67
N LEU A 329 -10.07 -8.76 10.45
CA LEU A 329 -9.38 -8.74 9.16
C LEU A 329 -10.29 -9.21 8.01
N SER A 330 -11.26 -10.09 8.31
CA SER A 330 -12.23 -10.52 7.31
C SER A 330 -13.13 -9.35 6.86
N GLU A 331 -13.73 -8.60 7.78
CA GLU A 331 -14.52 -7.41 7.44
C GLU A 331 -13.69 -6.41 6.63
N PHE A 332 -12.44 -6.16 7.06
CA PHE A 332 -11.55 -5.22 6.40
C PHE A 332 -11.24 -5.64 4.95
N TYR A 333 -10.70 -6.85 4.71
CA TYR A 333 -10.32 -7.25 3.35
C TYR A 333 -11.54 -7.42 2.41
N ASN A 334 -12.67 -7.90 2.92
CA ASN A 334 -13.87 -7.97 2.11
C ASN A 334 -14.41 -6.59 1.73
N SER A 335 -14.28 -5.59 2.63
CA SER A 335 -14.66 -4.21 2.30
C SER A 335 -13.81 -3.59 1.20
N LEU A 336 -12.50 -3.91 1.14
CA LEU A 336 -11.62 -3.45 0.05
C LEU A 336 -12.02 -4.03 -1.32
N LEU A 337 -12.45 -5.29 -1.37
CA LEU A 337 -12.99 -5.90 -2.58
C LEU A 337 -14.34 -5.30 -2.98
N GLU A 338 -15.22 -5.06 -2.01
CA GLU A 338 -16.55 -4.47 -2.26
C GLU A 338 -16.46 -3.08 -2.89
N GLU A 339 -15.42 -2.29 -2.58
CA GLU A 339 -15.22 -0.95 -3.17
C GLU A 339 -14.87 -1.00 -4.67
N VAL A 340 -14.31 -2.10 -5.16
CA VAL A 340 -13.83 -2.20 -6.55
C VAL A 340 -14.69 -3.12 -7.41
N LEU A 341 -15.43 -4.05 -6.80
CA LEU A 341 -16.35 -4.92 -7.52
C LEU A 341 -17.53 -4.12 -8.04
N PRO A 342 -18.01 -4.41 -9.28
CA PRO A 342 -19.22 -3.79 -9.79
C PRO A 342 -20.40 -4.01 -8.84
N VAL A 343 -21.13 -2.92 -8.56
CA VAL A 343 -22.41 -3.01 -7.84
C VAL A 343 -23.36 -3.79 -8.74
N GLU A 344 -23.90 -4.90 -8.24
CA GLU A 344 -24.97 -5.61 -8.97
C GLU A 344 -26.15 -4.64 -9.12
N SER A 345 -26.37 -4.17 -10.36
CA SER A 345 -27.51 -3.31 -10.64
C SER A 345 -28.76 -4.16 -10.47
N SER A 346 -29.69 -3.70 -9.64
CA SER A 346 -31.04 -4.26 -9.51
C SER A 346 -31.90 -4.05 -10.78
N ALA A 347 -31.29 -3.87 -11.94
CA ALA A 347 -31.92 -3.40 -13.18
C ALA A 347 -32.22 -4.52 -14.22
N ASP A 348 -32.02 -5.78 -13.89
CA ASP A 348 -32.40 -6.88 -14.84
C ASP A 348 -33.77 -7.49 -14.58
N VAL A 349 -34.69 -6.77 -13.90
CA VAL A 349 -36.07 -7.28 -13.68
C VAL A 349 -37.12 -6.66 -14.64
N SER A 350 -36.71 -5.70 -15.50
CA SER A 350 -37.67 -4.94 -16.32
C SER A 350 -37.68 -5.26 -17.82
N GLU A 351 -36.87 -6.19 -18.34
CA GLU A 351 -36.88 -6.54 -19.78
C GLU A 351 -37.53 -7.88 -20.13
N GLN A 352 -38.26 -8.53 -19.21
CA GLN A 352 -39.04 -9.72 -19.54
C GLN A 352 -40.58 -9.53 -19.56
N LEU A 353 -41.05 -8.26 -19.69
CA LEU A 353 -42.46 -7.95 -19.87
C LEU A 353 -42.63 -6.89 -20.96
N LEU A 354 -42.29 -7.22 -22.20
CA LEU A 354 -42.85 -6.61 -23.42
C LEU A 354 -42.93 -7.64 -24.53
#